data_0ec637adfb4d6c6012d68889581ad8ea
#
_entry.id   0ec637adfb4d6c6012d68889581ad8ea
#
_cell.length_a   1.000
_cell.length_b   1.000
_cell.length_c   1.000
_cell.angle_alpha   90.00
_cell.angle_beta   90.00
_cell.angle_gamma   90.00
#
_symmetry.space_group_name_H-M   'P 1'
#
loop_
_entity.id
_entity.type
_entity.pdbx_description
1 polymer ?
#
loop_
_entity_poly.entity_id
_entity_poly.type
_entity_poly.pdbx_seq_one_letter_code
_entity_poly.pdbx_strand_id
1 'polypeptide(L)'
;EIQRAYQQVLLLDSFTDSGRNLLSDPDTRLRYMLRCTAVENQDFAEEMLARLDRNFSPAEQKSLLYTAQCYYACEKSVTRAAAQLYVHKNTLLYRLHKLWSTLGVDDSGEFQQEFTVRLILEYYLGKQGPRALK
;
A
#
# COMPACT_ATOMS: atom_id res chain seq x y z
N GLU A 1 -13.22 5.42 20.76
CA GLU A 1 -12.23 4.42 21.14
C GLU A 1 -12.73 2.99 20.98
N ILE A 2 -13.97 2.70 21.36
CA ILE A 2 -14.61 1.42 21.03
C ILE A 2 -14.68 1.28 19.51
N GLN A 3 -15.03 2.35 18.81
CA GLN A 3 -15.09 2.37 17.34
C GLN A 3 -13.71 2.16 16.71
N ARG A 4 -12.67 2.75 17.30
CA ARG A 4 -11.29 2.56 16.82
C ARG A 4 -10.84 1.11 17.01
N ALA A 5 -11.11 0.53 18.18
CA ALA A 5 -10.79 -0.87 18.46
C ALA A 5 -11.52 -1.82 17.49
N TYR A 6 -12.78 -1.54 17.19
CA TYR A 6 -13.56 -2.31 16.22
C TYR A 6 -12.96 -2.23 14.83
N GLN A 7 -12.57 -1.02 14.39
CA GLN A 7 -11.90 -0.83 13.09
C GLN A 7 -10.56 -1.58 13.03
N GLN A 8 -9.81 -1.59 14.13
CA GLN A 8 -8.55 -2.32 14.21
C GLN A 8 -8.77 -3.82 14.00
N VAL A 9 -9.79 -4.38 14.65
CA VAL A 9 -10.14 -5.79 14.47
C VAL A 9 -10.49 -6.09 13.01
N LEU A 10 -11.29 -5.24 12.38
CA LEU A 10 -11.66 -5.41 10.97
C LEU A 10 -10.46 -5.35 10.05
N LEU A 11 -9.50 -4.44 10.31
CA LEU A 11 -8.30 -4.30 9.48
C LEU A 11 -7.42 -5.55 9.55
N LEU A 12 -7.39 -6.24 10.68
CA LEU A 12 -6.57 -7.42 10.87
C LEU A 12 -7.28 -8.72 10.50
N ASP A 13 -8.60 -8.72 10.50
CA ASP A 13 -9.41 -9.91 10.31
C ASP A 13 -9.20 -10.58 8.95
N SER A 14 -8.88 -9.77 7.93
CA SER A 14 -8.62 -10.28 6.58
C SER A 14 -7.45 -11.26 6.51
N PHE A 15 -6.59 -11.31 7.53
CA PHE A 15 -5.46 -12.25 7.58
C PHE A 15 -5.84 -13.57 8.24
N THR A 16 -6.88 -13.60 9.07
CA THR A 16 -7.30 -14.84 9.73
C THR A 16 -8.07 -15.76 8.80
N ASP A 17 -8.75 -15.20 7.80
CA ASP A 17 -9.58 -15.96 6.87
C ASP A 17 -8.79 -16.53 5.69
N SER A 18 -7.51 -16.17 5.53
CA SER A 18 -6.73 -16.57 4.37
C SER A 18 -6.32 -18.03 4.36
N GLY A 19 -6.45 -18.74 5.49
CA GLY A 19 -6.00 -20.12 5.63
C GLY A 19 -4.49 -20.29 5.52
N ARG A 20 -3.74 -19.21 5.40
CA ARG A 20 -2.28 -19.25 5.29
C ARG A 20 -1.65 -19.13 6.67
N ASN A 21 -0.61 -19.92 6.87
CA ASN A 21 0.14 -19.90 8.12
C ASN A 21 1.11 -18.71 8.11
N LEU A 22 0.90 -17.76 9.02
CA LEU A 22 1.76 -16.58 9.15
C LEU A 22 3.21 -16.92 9.43
N LEU A 23 3.48 -18.08 10.05
CA LEU A 23 4.84 -18.49 10.39
C LEU A 23 5.58 -19.07 9.20
N SER A 24 4.88 -19.63 8.22
CA SER A 24 5.50 -20.35 7.11
C SER A 24 5.57 -19.56 5.80
N ASP A 25 4.78 -18.49 5.66
CA ASP A 25 4.76 -17.67 4.45
C ASP A 25 5.36 -16.29 4.77
N PRO A 26 6.60 -16.01 4.32
CA PRO A 26 7.25 -14.72 4.62
C PRO A 26 6.52 -13.50 4.09
N ASP A 27 5.89 -13.61 2.91
CA ASP A 27 5.15 -12.47 2.36
C ASP A 27 3.91 -12.16 3.18
N THR A 28 3.12 -13.17 3.52
CA THR A 28 1.94 -13.00 4.37
C THR A 28 2.33 -12.43 5.72
N ARG A 29 3.43 -12.91 6.32
CA ARG A 29 3.94 -12.41 7.59
C ARG A 29 4.33 -10.94 7.51
N LEU A 30 5.05 -10.56 6.46
CA LEU A 30 5.45 -9.16 6.26
C LEU A 30 4.24 -8.25 6.11
N ARG A 31 3.28 -8.64 5.30
CA ARG A 31 2.05 -7.88 5.10
C ARG A 31 1.25 -7.75 6.40
N TYR A 32 1.18 -8.81 7.19
CA TYR A 32 0.52 -8.76 8.49
C TYR A 32 1.21 -7.75 9.41
N MET A 33 2.55 -7.79 9.49
CA MET A 33 3.29 -6.85 10.32
C MET A 33 3.10 -5.40 9.87
N LEU A 34 3.10 -5.15 8.56
CA LEU A 34 2.83 -3.81 8.02
C LEU A 34 1.43 -3.34 8.40
N ARG A 35 0.44 -4.23 8.33
CA ARG A 35 -0.93 -3.88 8.71
C ARG A 35 -1.05 -3.60 10.21
N CYS A 36 -0.40 -4.38 11.05
CA CYS A 36 -0.36 -4.13 12.49
C CYS A 36 0.27 -2.76 12.78
N THR A 37 1.37 -2.44 12.11
CA THR A 37 2.03 -1.15 12.26
C THR A 37 1.10 -0.01 11.85
N ALA A 38 0.39 -0.16 10.73
CA ALA A 38 -0.55 0.85 10.26
C ALA A 38 -1.71 1.06 11.24
N VAL A 39 -2.21 -0.03 11.83
CA VAL A 39 -3.29 0.02 12.81
C VAL A 39 -2.84 0.74 14.08
N GLU A 40 -1.63 0.45 14.56
CA GLU A 40 -1.08 1.09 15.76
C GLU A 40 -0.74 2.56 15.52
N ASN A 41 -0.47 2.94 14.27
CA ASN A 41 -0.15 4.31 13.88
C ASN A 41 -1.26 4.87 12.97
N GLN A 42 -2.49 4.65 13.36
CA GLN A 42 -3.66 4.95 12.53
C GLN A 42 -3.76 6.41 12.14
N ASP A 43 -3.39 7.32 13.05
CA ASP A 43 -3.45 8.75 12.75
C ASP A 43 -2.51 9.12 11.61
N PHE A 44 -1.32 8.52 11.58
CA PHE A 44 -0.38 8.71 10.47
C PHE A 44 -0.93 8.13 9.17
N ALA A 45 -1.43 6.90 9.21
CA ALA A 45 -1.97 6.22 8.02
C ALA A 45 -3.16 6.98 7.44
N GLU A 46 -4.07 7.47 8.31
CA GLU A 46 -5.22 8.26 7.88
C GLU A 46 -4.78 9.58 7.25
N GLU A 47 -3.76 10.26 7.82
CA GLU A 47 -3.25 11.50 7.22
C GLU A 47 -2.65 11.25 5.85
N MET A 48 -1.92 10.16 5.67
CA MET A 48 -1.34 9.81 4.36
C MET A 48 -2.44 9.55 3.33
N LEU A 49 -3.48 8.78 3.71
CA LEU A 49 -4.62 8.56 2.81
C LEU A 49 -5.35 9.87 2.51
N ALA A 50 -5.49 10.75 3.50
CA ALA A 50 -6.12 12.05 3.30
C ALA A 50 -5.36 12.90 2.28
N ARG A 51 -4.02 12.83 2.28
CA ARG A 51 -3.21 13.51 1.26
C ARG A 51 -3.52 13.00 -0.14
N LEU A 52 -3.68 11.68 -0.29
CA LEU A 52 -4.05 11.09 -1.56
C LEU A 52 -5.46 11.52 -1.98
N ASP A 53 -6.40 11.53 -1.03
CA ASP A 53 -7.79 11.95 -1.30
C ASP A 53 -7.88 13.42 -1.74
N ARG A 54 -7.05 14.29 -1.17
CA ARG A 54 -7.03 15.72 -1.52
C ARG A 54 -6.42 15.98 -2.89
N ASN A 55 -5.52 15.11 -3.35
CA ASN A 55 -4.75 15.36 -4.57
C ASN A 55 -5.22 14.56 -5.77
N PHE A 56 -5.95 13.45 -5.55
CA PHE A 56 -6.33 12.55 -6.62
C PHE A 56 -7.78 12.12 -6.50
N SER A 57 -8.43 11.90 -7.64
CA SER A 57 -9.73 11.25 -7.68
C SER A 57 -9.60 9.80 -7.18
N PRO A 58 -10.69 9.16 -6.75
CA PRO A 58 -10.64 7.74 -6.35
C PRO A 58 -10.04 6.83 -7.42
N ALA A 59 -10.33 7.09 -8.70
CA ALA A 59 -9.80 6.30 -9.81
C ALA A 59 -8.29 6.48 -9.97
N GLU A 60 -7.80 7.73 -9.87
CA GLU A 60 -6.36 8.01 -9.96
C GLU A 60 -5.62 7.41 -8.76
N GLN A 61 -6.17 7.57 -7.56
CA GLN A 61 -5.60 7.01 -6.34
C GLN A 61 -5.42 5.49 -6.48
N LYS A 62 -6.47 4.81 -6.94
CA LYS A 62 -6.43 3.36 -7.17
C LYS A 62 -5.34 2.99 -8.19
N SER A 63 -5.25 3.76 -9.28
CA SER A 63 -4.23 3.52 -10.32
C SER A 63 -2.82 3.67 -9.79
N LEU A 64 -2.56 4.73 -8.99
CA LEU A 64 -1.25 4.97 -8.40
C LEU A 64 -0.87 3.88 -7.40
N LEU A 65 -1.80 3.50 -6.54
CA LEU A 65 -1.56 2.44 -5.55
C LEU A 65 -1.35 1.08 -6.22
N TYR A 66 -2.10 0.77 -7.26
CA TYR A 66 -1.92 -0.46 -8.02
C TYR A 66 -0.55 -0.49 -8.72
N THR A 67 -0.13 0.64 -9.28
CA THR A 67 1.19 0.78 -9.89
C THR A 67 2.29 0.48 -8.86
N ALA A 68 2.19 1.04 -7.66
CA ALA A 68 3.16 0.81 -6.60
C ALA A 68 3.15 -0.66 -6.15
N GLN A 69 1.98 -1.26 -6.01
CA GLN A 69 1.85 -2.66 -5.64
C GLN A 69 2.58 -3.56 -6.64
N CYS A 70 2.37 -3.33 -7.93
CA CYS A 70 3.05 -4.10 -8.98
C CYS A 70 4.56 -3.88 -8.97
N TYR A 71 5.00 -2.64 -8.75
CA TYR A 71 6.42 -2.31 -8.71
C TYR A 71 7.14 -3.05 -7.59
N TYR A 72 6.59 -3.04 -6.38
CA TYR A 72 7.21 -3.75 -5.26
C TYR A 72 7.08 -5.27 -5.40
N ALA A 73 5.98 -5.77 -5.95
CA ALA A 73 5.83 -7.20 -6.23
C ALA A 73 6.84 -7.68 -7.29
N CYS A 74 7.29 -6.80 -8.17
CA CYS A 74 8.33 -7.09 -9.17
C CYS A 74 9.73 -6.75 -8.65
N GLU A 75 9.89 -6.68 -7.33
CA GLU A 75 11.19 -6.42 -6.68
C GLU A 75 11.85 -5.14 -7.18
N LYS A 76 11.06 -4.10 -7.38
CA LYS A 76 11.47 -2.78 -7.84
C LYS A 76 12.07 -2.78 -9.25
N SER A 77 11.70 -3.77 -10.08
CA SER A 77 12.09 -3.79 -11.47
C SER A 77 11.13 -2.96 -12.30
N VAL A 78 11.59 -1.81 -12.80
CA VAL A 78 10.80 -0.94 -13.66
C VAL A 78 10.36 -1.67 -14.93
N THR A 79 11.27 -2.43 -15.54
CA THR A 79 10.99 -3.18 -16.77
C THR A 79 9.88 -4.20 -16.56
N ARG A 80 9.98 -5.00 -15.50
CA ARG A 80 8.99 -6.05 -15.20
C ARG A 80 7.64 -5.47 -14.84
N ALA A 81 7.64 -4.44 -14.00
CA ALA A 81 6.40 -3.81 -13.56
C ALA A 81 5.68 -3.12 -14.73
N ALA A 82 6.42 -2.40 -15.59
CA ALA A 82 5.84 -1.74 -16.76
C ALA A 82 5.23 -2.77 -17.72
N ALA A 83 5.93 -3.88 -17.94
CA ALA A 83 5.41 -4.97 -18.79
C ALA A 83 4.12 -5.56 -18.20
N GLN A 84 4.10 -5.80 -16.90
CA GLN A 84 2.92 -6.37 -16.22
C GLN A 84 1.72 -5.43 -16.27
N LEU A 85 1.94 -4.13 -16.22
CA LEU A 85 0.88 -3.12 -16.26
C LEU A 85 0.53 -2.67 -17.69
N TYR A 86 1.24 -3.18 -18.69
CA TYR A 86 1.06 -2.80 -20.09
C TYR A 86 1.23 -1.28 -20.31
N VAL A 87 2.22 -0.70 -19.66
CA VAL A 87 2.54 0.74 -19.80
C VAL A 87 4.01 0.91 -20.15
N HIS A 88 4.35 2.10 -20.67
CA HIS A 88 5.75 2.46 -20.90
C HIS A 88 6.46 2.71 -19.56
N LYS A 89 7.78 2.44 -19.52
CA LYS A 89 8.61 2.67 -18.32
C LYS A 89 8.48 4.09 -17.79
N ASN A 90 8.44 5.08 -18.67
CA ASN A 90 8.32 6.48 -18.27
C ASN A 90 6.97 6.76 -17.59
N THR A 91 5.90 6.12 -18.03
CA THR A 91 4.58 6.22 -17.41
C THR A 91 4.62 5.64 -16.00
N LEU A 92 5.26 4.47 -15.84
CA LEU A 92 5.42 3.84 -14.54
C LEU A 92 6.17 4.75 -13.57
N LEU A 93 7.33 5.27 -14.01
CA LEU A 93 8.14 6.15 -13.18
C LEU A 93 7.41 7.44 -12.83
N TYR A 94 6.68 8.02 -13.77
CA TYR A 94 5.88 9.21 -13.53
C TYR A 94 4.86 8.96 -12.42
N ARG A 95 4.15 7.84 -12.48
CA ARG A 95 3.17 7.48 -11.47
C ARG A 95 3.79 7.28 -10.10
N LEU A 96 4.93 6.59 -10.05
CA LEU A 96 5.64 6.36 -8.78
C LEU A 96 6.11 7.68 -8.17
N HIS A 97 6.73 8.56 -8.96
CA HIS A 97 7.19 9.85 -8.47
C HIS A 97 6.04 10.72 -7.97
N LYS A 98 4.92 10.68 -8.66
CA LYS A 98 3.71 11.39 -8.26
C LYS A 98 3.21 10.91 -6.90
N LEU A 99 3.20 9.59 -6.69
CA LEU A 99 2.81 8.99 -5.42
C LEU A 99 3.80 9.34 -4.31
N TRP A 100 5.10 9.14 -4.55
CA TRP A 100 6.14 9.43 -3.56
C TRP A 100 6.14 10.89 -3.15
N SER A 101 6.00 11.79 -4.12
CA SER A 101 5.95 13.24 -3.85
C SER A 101 4.75 13.61 -2.99
N THR A 102 3.59 13.06 -3.28
CA THR A 102 2.38 13.33 -2.51
C THR A 102 2.50 12.81 -1.08
N LEU A 103 3.15 11.66 -0.89
CA LEU A 103 3.38 11.10 0.44
C LEU A 103 4.60 11.72 1.15
N GLY A 104 5.35 12.59 0.46
CA GLY A 104 6.49 13.28 1.06
C GLY A 104 7.73 12.42 1.23
N VAL A 105 7.89 11.38 0.42
CA VAL A 105 9.04 10.46 0.49
C VAL A 105 9.90 10.44 -0.77
N ASP A 106 9.69 11.39 -1.67
CA ASP A 106 10.44 11.45 -2.94
C ASP A 106 11.93 11.66 -2.74
N ASP A 107 12.33 12.43 -1.71
CA ASP A 107 13.73 12.68 -1.37
C ASP A 107 14.27 11.74 -0.28
N SER A 108 13.50 10.73 0.09
CA SER A 108 13.91 9.76 1.11
C SER A 108 14.71 8.61 0.50
N GLY A 109 15.38 7.83 1.34
CA GLY A 109 16.04 6.61 0.90
C GLY A 109 15.05 5.56 0.40
N GLU A 110 15.54 4.58 -0.33
CA GLU A 110 14.69 3.54 -0.91
C GLU A 110 13.88 2.79 0.15
N PHE A 111 14.49 2.50 1.30
CA PHE A 111 13.79 1.78 2.37
C PHE A 111 12.62 2.60 2.91
N GLN A 112 12.84 3.89 3.17
CA GLN A 112 11.79 4.77 3.67
C GLN A 112 10.64 4.89 2.66
N GLN A 113 10.96 5.02 1.38
CA GLN A 113 9.96 5.05 0.30
C GLN A 113 9.13 3.77 0.29
N GLU A 114 9.81 2.63 0.24
CA GLU A 114 9.15 1.33 0.17
C GLU A 114 8.31 1.06 1.42
N PHE A 115 8.88 1.28 2.60
CA PHE A 115 8.18 1.02 3.86
C PHE A 115 6.91 1.88 3.95
N THR A 116 7.02 3.18 3.68
CA THR A 116 5.89 4.11 3.75
C THR A 116 4.80 3.72 2.78
N VAL A 117 5.15 3.49 1.51
CA VAL A 117 4.17 3.14 0.48
C VAL A 117 3.51 1.80 0.79
N ARG A 118 4.27 0.80 1.17
CA ARG A 118 3.72 -0.52 1.47
C ARG A 118 2.82 -0.50 2.71
N LEU A 119 3.17 0.30 3.71
CA LEU A 119 2.32 0.48 4.88
C LEU A 119 0.98 1.10 4.50
N ILE A 120 0.99 2.14 3.67
CA ILE A 120 -0.22 2.79 3.20
C ILE A 120 -1.05 1.85 2.30
N LEU A 121 -0.39 1.07 1.45
CA LEU A 121 -1.05 0.05 0.64
C LEU A 121 -1.83 -0.94 1.51
N GLU A 122 -1.19 -1.46 2.55
CA GLU A 122 -1.83 -2.43 3.44
C GLU A 122 -2.98 -1.79 4.22
N TYR A 123 -2.82 -0.55 4.64
CA TYR A 123 -3.90 0.18 5.32
C TYR A 123 -5.09 0.40 4.38
N TYR A 124 -4.81 0.82 3.14
CA TYR A 124 -5.84 1.02 2.11
C TYR A 124 -6.59 -0.29 1.83
N LEU A 125 -5.86 -1.39 1.64
CA LEU A 125 -6.47 -2.70 1.38
C LEU A 125 -7.31 -3.17 2.57
N GLY A 126 -6.87 -2.89 3.78
CA GLY A 126 -7.63 -3.22 4.97
C GLY A 126 -8.96 -2.48 5.06
N LYS A 127 -9.01 -1.23 4.60
CA LYS A 127 -10.23 -0.41 4.62
C LYS A 127 -11.17 -0.73 3.46
N GLN A 128 -10.61 -0.97 2.27
CA GLN A 128 -11.40 -1.14 1.04
C GLN A 128 -11.72 -2.61 0.72
N GLY A 129 -11.01 -3.53 1.36
CA GLY A 129 -11.13 -4.95 1.09
C GLY A 129 -10.02 -5.47 0.19
N PRO A 130 -9.76 -6.79 0.19
CA PRO A 130 -8.58 -7.37 -0.45
C PRO A 130 -8.59 -7.29 -1.98
N ARG A 131 -9.72 -7.02 -2.60
CA ARG A 131 -9.85 -6.92 -4.07
C ARG A 131 -9.87 -5.49 -4.57
N ALA A 132 -9.59 -4.51 -3.71
CA ALA A 132 -9.73 -3.09 -4.07
C ALA A 132 -8.83 -2.67 -5.23
N LEU A 133 -7.69 -3.32 -5.41
CA LEU A 133 -6.71 -2.99 -6.46
C LEU A 133 -6.71 -3.97 -7.64
N LYS A 134 -7.68 -4.85 -7.69
CA LYS A 134 -7.80 -5.79 -8.83
C LYS A 134 -8.79 -5.31 -9.87
#